data_03fcf3fadd37d9d139bfe15aa94763e2
#
_entry.id   03fcf3fadd37d9d139bfe15aa94763e2
#
_cell.length_a   1.000
_cell.length_b   1.000
_cell.length_c   1.000
_cell.angle_alpha   90.00
_cell.angle_beta   90.00
_cell.angle_gamma   90.00
#
_symmetry.space_group_name_H-M   'P 1'
#
loop_
_entity.id
_entity.type
_entity.pdbx_description
1 polymer ?
#
loop_
_entity_poly.entity_id
_entity_poly.type
_entity_poly.pdbx_seq_one_letter_code
_entity_poly.pdbx_strand_id
1 'polypeptide(L)'
;MNARGRSGPGDAQPEAQPEAVQLSPEARARLRALRSMGLDDDEDFAADGGERDDLTDVPGGVRLQKVLAAAGVGSRRHCEELIGAGRVEVDGQVVRRFGARVDPENQIIRVDGKRIPARQDIVYLAFNKPRGVLTAMSDDRGRKTIVDFLGDRAERLFHVGRLDYDTEGLMLLTNDGELAHRLAHPSYEVAKTDWAEVTGPLPRDLGRRLQAGVELEDGVAVADKFRVLEQSGGRAMVEITLHEGRKHIVRRMLAEVGHPVSRLLRTTVGPIKLGGLRPGATRDLTTKEIGELYAAVGL
;
A
#
# COMPACT_ATOMS: atom_id res chain seq x y z
N MET A 1 54.82 26.13 -29.63
CA MET A 1 54.91 24.73 -29.19
C MET A 1 54.28 24.67 -27.79
N ASN A 2 53.06 24.24 -27.68
CA ASN A 2 52.41 23.89 -26.40
C ASN A 2 51.21 23.00 -26.71
N ALA A 3 51.38 21.71 -26.48
CA ALA A 3 50.34 20.71 -26.58
C ALA A 3 49.46 20.77 -25.30
N ARG A 4 48.17 21.06 -25.45
CA ARG A 4 47.18 20.94 -24.39
C ARG A 4 46.58 19.52 -24.43
N GLY A 5 46.87 18.72 -23.40
CA GLY A 5 46.24 17.47 -23.16
C GLY A 5 44.74 17.65 -22.82
N ARG A 6 43.88 16.90 -23.51
CA ARG A 6 42.48 16.74 -23.20
C ARG A 6 42.35 15.56 -22.23
N SER A 7 41.92 15.86 -21.00
CA SER A 7 41.40 14.87 -20.06
C SER A 7 40.03 14.38 -20.54
N GLY A 8 39.90 13.09 -20.80
CA GLY A 8 38.62 12.42 -21.10
C GLY A 8 37.73 12.28 -19.86
N PRO A 9 36.44 12.10 -20.06
CA PRO A 9 35.50 11.88 -18.93
C PRO A 9 35.76 10.52 -18.29
N GLY A 10 35.83 10.51 -16.96
CA GLY A 10 36.02 9.30 -16.16
C GLY A 10 34.88 8.30 -16.37
N ASP A 11 35.29 7.04 -16.56
CA ASP A 11 34.40 5.90 -16.59
C ASP A 11 33.65 5.76 -15.25
N ALA A 12 32.37 6.08 -15.27
CA ALA A 12 31.45 5.71 -14.18
C ALA A 12 31.29 4.17 -14.20
N GLN A 13 31.80 3.53 -13.17
CA GLN A 13 31.57 2.10 -12.96
C GLN A 13 30.06 1.86 -12.77
N PRO A 14 29.46 0.85 -13.41
CA PRO A 14 28.06 0.52 -13.19
C PRO A 14 27.87 0.07 -11.74
N GLU A 15 26.91 0.67 -11.05
CA GLU A 15 26.48 0.24 -9.72
C GLU A 15 26.13 -1.24 -9.74
N ALA A 16 26.76 -2.02 -8.86
CA ALA A 16 26.52 -3.44 -8.73
C ALA A 16 25.05 -3.68 -8.39
N GLN A 17 24.36 -4.44 -9.22
CA GLN A 17 23.02 -4.93 -8.92
C GLN A 17 23.06 -5.72 -7.60
N PRO A 18 22.07 -5.56 -6.69
CA PRO A 18 22.05 -6.29 -5.43
C PRO A 18 22.03 -7.79 -5.72
N GLU A 19 23.04 -8.50 -5.21
CA GLU A 19 23.13 -9.96 -5.32
C GLU A 19 21.85 -10.62 -4.79
N ALA A 20 21.35 -11.60 -5.53
CA ALA A 20 20.15 -12.35 -5.12
C ALA A 20 20.37 -13.03 -3.77
N VAL A 21 19.49 -12.78 -2.83
CA VAL A 21 19.55 -13.33 -1.46
C VAL A 21 19.44 -14.86 -1.52
N GLN A 22 20.50 -15.56 -1.15
CA GLN A 22 20.51 -17.03 -1.07
C GLN A 22 19.98 -17.51 0.28
N LEU A 23 18.72 -17.94 0.30
CA LEU A 23 18.08 -18.53 1.47
C LEU A 23 18.45 -20.02 1.59
N SER A 24 18.61 -20.52 2.84
CA SER A 24 18.72 -21.95 3.09
C SER A 24 17.44 -22.71 2.65
N PRO A 25 17.51 -24.01 2.38
CA PRO A 25 16.32 -24.81 2.03
C PRO A 25 15.20 -24.72 3.07
N GLU A 26 15.55 -24.72 4.36
CA GLU A 26 14.60 -24.59 5.48
C GLU A 26 13.96 -23.19 5.51
N ALA A 27 14.74 -22.12 5.33
CA ALA A 27 14.23 -20.76 5.27
C ALA A 27 13.27 -20.58 4.08
N ARG A 28 13.58 -21.20 2.93
CA ARG A 28 12.68 -21.20 1.75
C ARG A 28 11.37 -21.97 2.01
N ALA A 29 11.44 -23.10 2.70
CA ALA A 29 10.27 -23.91 3.05
C ALA A 29 9.36 -23.15 4.03
N ARG A 30 9.92 -22.54 5.08
CA ARG A 30 9.21 -21.69 6.04
C ARG A 30 8.56 -20.48 5.38
N LEU A 31 9.30 -19.77 4.54
CA LEU A 31 8.77 -18.61 3.80
C LEU A 31 7.62 -19.00 2.87
N ARG A 32 7.68 -20.19 2.23
CA ARG A 32 6.56 -20.74 1.44
C ARG A 32 5.34 -21.05 2.29
N ALA A 33 5.53 -21.66 3.46
CA ALA A 33 4.44 -21.96 4.40
C ALA A 33 3.74 -20.68 4.86
N LEU A 34 4.50 -19.65 5.25
CA LEU A 34 3.97 -18.33 5.62
C LEU A 34 3.18 -17.68 4.46
N ARG A 35 3.70 -17.75 3.23
CA ARG A 35 3.02 -17.24 2.04
C ARG A 35 1.73 -18.00 1.68
N SER A 36 1.67 -19.31 1.91
CA SER A 36 0.49 -20.13 1.60
C SER A 36 -0.67 -19.92 2.57
N MET A 37 -0.40 -19.40 3.77
CA MET A 37 -1.42 -19.18 4.81
C MET A 37 -2.14 -17.83 4.69
N GLY A 38 -1.79 -16.98 3.71
CA GLY A 38 -2.45 -15.69 3.48
C GLY A 38 -2.25 -14.65 4.59
N LEU A 39 -1.30 -14.90 5.49
CA LEU A 39 -1.08 -14.12 6.70
C LEU A 39 -0.15 -12.94 6.40
N ASP A 40 -0.67 -12.00 5.62
CA ASP A 40 -0.02 -10.69 5.41
C ASP A 40 -0.37 -9.70 6.53
N ASP A 41 -1.28 -10.06 7.45
CA ASP A 41 -1.81 -9.20 8.50
C ASP A 41 -1.38 -9.66 9.89
N ASP A 42 -1.32 -8.71 10.82
CA ASP A 42 -0.74 -8.73 12.17
C ASP A 42 -1.30 -9.80 13.14
N GLU A 43 -1.86 -10.92 12.68
CA GLU A 43 -2.27 -12.02 13.56
C GLU A 43 -1.07 -12.70 14.19
N ASP A 44 -1.12 -12.82 15.51
CA ASP A 44 -0.09 -13.42 16.35
C ASP A 44 0.10 -14.90 16.00
N PHE A 45 1.14 -15.19 15.21
CA PHE A 45 1.66 -16.55 15.16
C PHE A 45 2.21 -16.93 16.53
N ALA A 46 1.62 -17.97 17.11
CA ALA A 46 2.24 -18.65 18.22
C ALA A 46 3.66 -19.06 17.82
N ALA A 47 4.63 -18.60 18.60
CA ALA A 47 6.03 -18.86 18.35
C ALA A 47 6.27 -20.35 18.18
N ASP A 48 6.87 -20.73 17.05
CA ASP A 48 7.49 -22.04 16.87
C ASP A 48 8.45 -22.26 18.04
N GLY A 49 8.37 -23.44 18.70
CA GLY A 49 9.02 -23.75 19.98
C GLY A 49 10.54 -23.77 20.01
N GLY A 50 11.20 -22.82 19.38
CA GLY A 50 12.62 -22.51 19.55
C GLY A 50 12.87 -21.78 20.88
N GLU A 51 14.05 -21.95 21.45
CA GLU A 51 14.50 -21.22 22.66
C GLU A 51 14.21 -19.72 22.50
N ARG A 52 13.46 -19.16 23.44
CA ARG A 52 13.18 -17.73 23.49
C ARG A 52 14.48 -17.02 23.87
N ASP A 53 14.86 -16.05 23.05
CA ASP A 53 16.03 -15.19 23.26
C ASP A 53 15.51 -13.81 23.66
N ASP A 54 15.89 -13.35 24.85
CA ASP A 54 15.50 -12.03 25.38
C ASP A 54 15.86 -10.89 24.44
N LEU A 55 16.85 -11.08 23.56
CA LEU A 55 17.26 -10.11 22.56
C LEU A 55 16.26 -9.93 21.41
N THR A 56 15.58 -11.02 21.03
CA THR A 56 14.72 -11.06 19.83
C THR A 56 13.27 -11.45 20.14
N ASP A 57 12.93 -11.50 21.44
CA ASP A 57 11.58 -11.74 21.97
C ASP A 57 11.15 -10.67 22.97
N VAL A 58 11.49 -9.43 22.70
CA VAL A 58 11.18 -8.30 23.59
C VAL A 58 9.65 -8.23 23.80
N PRO A 59 9.17 -8.36 25.06
CA PRO A 59 7.74 -8.25 25.35
C PRO A 59 7.19 -6.90 24.92
N GLY A 60 6.11 -6.89 24.13
CA GLY A 60 5.58 -5.66 23.53
C GLY A 60 6.42 -5.06 22.41
N GLY A 61 7.54 -5.72 22.05
CA GLY A 61 8.43 -5.27 20.98
C GLY A 61 7.78 -5.35 19.58
N VAL A 62 8.37 -4.62 18.65
CA VAL A 62 7.92 -4.53 17.25
C VAL A 62 8.58 -5.65 16.44
N ARG A 63 7.84 -6.28 15.52
CA ARG A 63 8.40 -7.31 14.61
C ARG A 63 9.58 -6.73 13.82
N LEU A 64 10.71 -7.44 13.80
CA LEU A 64 11.96 -6.97 13.19
C LEU A 64 11.79 -6.60 11.72
N GLN A 65 11.06 -7.40 10.93
CA GLN A 65 10.76 -7.06 9.53
C GLN A 65 9.93 -5.77 9.38
N LYS A 66 9.07 -5.43 10.37
CA LYS A 66 8.32 -4.17 10.38
C LYS A 66 9.26 -2.98 10.63
N VAL A 67 10.21 -3.13 11.55
CA VAL A 67 11.23 -2.12 11.86
C VAL A 67 12.14 -1.87 10.65
N LEU A 68 12.66 -2.93 10.03
CA LEU A 68 13.49 -2.83 8.83
C LEU A 68 12.75 -2.17 7.65
N ALA A 69 11.49 -2.54 7.44
CA ALA A 69 10.68 -1.95 6.40
C ALA A 69 10.39 -0.46 6.66
N ALA A 70 10.11 -0.08 7.90
CA ALA A 70 9.93 1.32 8.31
C ALA A 70 11.21 2.15 8.17
N ALA A 71 12.38 1.52 8.35
CA ALA A 71 13.68 2.14 8.12
C ALA A 71 14.07 2.23 6.63
N GLY A 72 13.21 1.78 5.71
CA GLY A 72 13.43 1.89 4.26
C GLY A 72 14.27 0.77 3.64
N VAL A 73 14.68 -0.26 4.40
CA VAL A 73 15.52 -1.36 3.93
C VAL A 73 14.87 -2.14 2.78
N GLY A 74 13.57 -2.41 2.87
CA GLY A 74 12.86 -3.15 1.85
C GLY A 74 11.39 -3.39 2.17
N SER A 75 10.69 -4.26 1.39
CA SER A 75 9.37 -4.75 1.76
C SER A 75 9.47 -5.63 3.00
N ARG A 76 8.37 -5.80 3.77
CA ARG A 76 8.36 -6.75 4.90
C ARG A 76 8.85 -8.13 4.47
N ARG A 77 8.39 -8.63 3.31
CA ARG A 77 8.83 -9.91 2.73
C ARG A 77 10.32 -9.93 2.40
N HIS A 78 10.84 -8.88 1.78
CA HIS A 78 12.27 -8.76 1.52
C HIS A 78 13.08 -8.70 2.82
N CYS A 79 12.61 -7.98 3.84
CA CYS A 79 13.23 -7.95 5.15
C CYS A 79 13.24 -9.34 5.83
N GLU A 80 12.18 -10.13 5.68
CA GLU A 80 12.15 -11.53 6.13
C GLU A 80 13.21 -12.38 5.40
N GLU A 81 13.38 -12.18 4.11
CA GLU A 81 14.45 -12.85 3.33
C GLU A 81 15.83 -12.48 3.86
N LEU A 82 16.09 -11.19 4.16
CA LEU A 82 17.35 -10.75 4.77
C LEU A 82 17.58 -11.36 6.15
N ILE A 83 16.55 -11.43 7.01
CA ILE A 83 16.61 -12.08 8.32
C ILE A 83 16.95 -13.56 8.14
N GLY A 84 16.20 -14.29 7.31
CA GLY A 84 16.45 -15.71 7.04
C GLY A 84 17.83 -16.00 6.47
N ALA A 85 18.39 -15.09 5.67
CA ALA A 85 19.75 -15.16 5.14
C ALA A 85 20.83 -14.84 6.18
N GLY A 86 20.45 -14.33 7.38
CA GLY A 86 21.39 -13.95 8.44
C GLY A 86 22.17 -12.67 8.14
N ARG A 87 21.58 -11.77 7.38
CA ARG A 87 22.14 -10.45 7.01
C ARG A 87 21.75 -9.35 8.00
N VAL A 88 20.94 -9.70 9.03
CA VAL A 88 20.44 -8.77 10.03
C VAL A 88 21.06 -9.09 11.38
N GLU A 89 21.55 -8.04 12.06
CA GLU A 89 22.10 -8.11 13.42
C GLU A 89 21.29 -7.20 14.34
N VAL A 90 21.07 -7.68 15.57
CA VAL A 90 20.51 -6.91 16.68
C VAL A 90 21.51 -6.95 17.82
N ASP A 91 21.98 -5.80 18.29
CA ASP A 91 23.02 -5.65 19.31
C ASP A 91 24.28 -6.50 19.08
N GLY A 92 24.66 -6.67 17.80
CA GLY A 92 25.82 -7.43 17.35
C GLY A 92 25.59 -8.93 17.20
N GLN A 93 24.39 -9.44 17.45
CA GLN A 93 24.04 -10.85 17.22
C GLN A 93 23.24 -11.02 15.92
N VAL A 94 23.60 -12.02 15.11
CA VAL A 94 22.92 -12.34 13.85
C VAL A 94 21.56 -12.99 14.13
N VAL A 95 20.49 -12.37 13.67
CA VAL A 95 19.11 -12.87 13.79
C VAL A 95 18.70 -13.58 12.51
N ARG A 96 18.25 -14.86 12.64
CA ARG A 96 17.74 -15.67 11.53
C ARG A 96 16.28 -16.11 11.74
N ARG A 97 15.73 -15.81 12.90
CA ARG A 97 14.39 -16.26 13.29
C ARG A 97 13.32 -15.34 12.70
N PHE A 98 12.36 -15.93 12.01
CA PHE A 98 11.15 -15.23 11.56
C PHE A 98 10.27 -14.85 12.75
N GLY A 99 9.64 -13.67 12.67
CA GLY A 99 8.76 -13.19 13.73
C GLY A 99 9.46 -12.58 14.94
N ALA A 100 10.81 -12.48 14.93
CA ALA A 100 11.59 -11.82 15.99
C ALA A 100 11.01 -10.44 16.33
N ARG A 101 10.91 -10.12 17.62
CA ARG A 101 10.42 -8.83 18.14
C ARG A 101 11.55 -8.08 18.82
N VAL A 102 11.70 -6.82 18.50
CA VAL A 102 12.79 -5.96 18.96
C VAL A 102 12.27 -4.65 19.50
N ASP A 103 13.10 -3.97 20.28
CA ASP A 103 12.87 -2.59 20.71
C ASP A 103 13.73 -1.64 19.85
N PRO A 104 13.14 -0.99 18.82
CA PRO A 104 13.91 -0.14 17.91
C PRO A 104 14.44 1.14 18.55
N GLU A 105 13.97 1.51 19.76
CA GLU A 105 14.44 2.70 20.48
C GLU A 105 15.71 2.41 21.28
N ASN A 106 15.84 1.20 21.82
CA ASN A 106 16.93 0.82 22.71
C ASN A 106 17.92 -0.16 22.09
N GLN A 107 17.59 -0.83 20.99
CA GLN A 107 18.45 -1.82 20.33
C GLN A 107 19.11 -1.28 19.06
N ILE A 108 20.36 -1.68 18.84
CA ILE A 108 21.12 -1.33 17.62
C ILE A 108 20.90 -2.40 16.57
N ILE A 109 20.20 -2.03 15.49
CA ILE A 109 19.90 -2.93 14.37
C ILE A 109 20.81 -2.59 13.19
N ARG A 110 21.43 -3.62 12.59
CA ARG A 110 22.27 -3.50 11.40
C ARG A 110 21.81 -4.46 10.31
N VAL A 111 22.01 -4.04 9.08
CA VAL A 111 21.84 -4.88 7.87
C VAL A 111 23.17 -4.82 7.12
N ASP A 112 23.76 -5.98 6.84
CA ASP A 112 25.09 -6.08 6.21
C ASP A 112 26.15 -5.23 6.91
N GLY A 113 26.15 -5.24 8.26
CA GLY A 113 27.05 -4.46 9.11
C GLY A 113 26.73 -2.96 9.18
N LYS A 114 25.82 -2.41 8.38
CA LYS A 114 25.43 -1.00 8.40
C LYS A 114 24.26 -0.78 9.35
N ARG A 115 24.38 0.17 10.28
CA ARG A 115 23.28 0.56 11.17
C ARG A 115 22.15 1.16 10.36
N ILE A 116 20.92 0.68 10.59
CA ILE A 116 19.72 1.29 10.00
C ILE A 116 19.35 2.59 10.74
N PRO A 117 18.77 3.60 10.05
CA PRO A 117 18.26 4.79 10.71
C PRO A 117 17.10 4.41 11.66
N ALA A 118 17.04 5.08 12.80
CA ALA A 118 16.00 4.80 13.81
C ALA A 118 14.58 5.14 13.29
N ARG A 119 14.45 6.16 12.44
CA ARG A 119 13.20 6.58 11.79
C ARG A 119 13.51 7.28 10.47
N GLN A 120 12.66 7.06 9.46
CA GLN A 120 12.55 7.95 8.30
C GLN A 120 11.51 9.04 8.59
N ASP A 121 11.65 10.19 7.93
CA ASP A 121 10.58 11.20 7.93
C ASP A 121 9.29 10.60 7.37
N ILE A 122 8.20 10.82 8.09
CA ILE A 122 6.91 10.28 7.68
C ILE A 122 6.32 11.18 6.59
N VAL A 123 5.93 10.57 5.48
CA VAL A 123 5.39 11.25 4.31
C VAL A 123 3.95 10.81 4.05
N TYR A 124 3.09 11.76 3.74
CA TYR A 124 1.69 11.53 3.39
C TYR A 124 1.34 12.25 2.09
N LEU A 125 0.99 11.50 1.06
CA LEU A 125 0.65 12.05 -0.25
C LEU A 125 -0.76 11.69 -0.67
N ALA A 126 -1.43 12.65 -1.31
CA ALA A 126 -2.53 12.38 -2.21
C ALA A 126 -1.97 12.21 -3.63
N PHE A 127 -2.38 11.18 -4.31
CA PHE A 127 -2.03 10.85 -5.69
C PHE A 127 -3.28 10.72 -6.53
N ASN A 128 -3.34 11.33 -7.69
CA ASN A 128 -4.37 11.09 -8.67
C ASN A 128 -3.91 10.01 -9.66
N LYS A 129 -4.24 8.77 -9.37
CA LYS A 129 -3.86 7.63 -10.21
C LYS A 129 -4.52 7.73 -11.59
N PRO A 130 -3.78 7.74 -12.69
CA PRO A 130 -4.36 7.66 -14.03
C PRO A 130 -4.96 6.28 -14.32
N ARG A 131 -5.87 6.21 -15.28
CA ARG A 131 -6.31 4.96 -15.90
C ARG A 131 -5.14 4.28 -16.61
N GLY A 132 -5.12 2.95 -16.64
CA GLY A 132 -4.05 2.19 -17.31
C GLY A 132 -2.75 2.12 -16.51
N VAL A 133 -2.80 2.37 -15.19
CA VAL A 133 -1.67 2.29 -14.28
C VAL A 133 -1.97 1.27 -13.19
N LEU A 134 -1.02 0.39 -12.90
CA LEU A 134 -1.15 -0.62 -11.84
C LEU A 134 -0.94 0.01 -10.46
N THR A 135 -1.77 -0.37 -9.50
CA THR A 135 -1.52 -0.14 -8.09
C THR A 135 -0.52 -1.19 -7.58
N ALA A 136 0.75 -0.98 -7.88
CA ALA A 136 1.85 -1.84 -7.48
C ALA A 136 3.12 -1.02 -7.33
N MET A 137 4.04 -1.50 -6.48
CA MET A 137 5.35 -0.87 -6.28
C MET A 137 6.41 -1.44 -7.24
N SER A 138 6.11 -2.51 -7.96
CA SER A 138 6.93 -3.10 -9.03
C SER A 138 6.05 -3.92 -9.96
N ASP A 139 6.50 -4.15 -11.20
CA ASP A 139 5.83 -5.04 -12.15
C ASP A 139 6.86 -5.75 -13.03
N ASP A 140 6.86 -7.07 -13.01
CA ASP A 140 7.80 -7.91 -13.77
C ASP A 140 7.51 -7.95 -15.28
N ARG A 141 6.36 -7.40 -15.70
CA ARG A 141 5.91 -7.37 -17.11
C ARG A 141 6.10 -6.02 -17.79
N GLY A 142 6.75 -5.06 -17.12
CA GLY A 142 7.05 -3.74 -17.65
C GLY A 142 5.83 -2.83 -17.86
N ARG A 143 4.69 -3.12 -17.20
CA ARG A 143 3.51 -2.24 -17.23
C ARG A 143 3.73 -1.05 -16.32
N LYS A 144 3.18 0.10 -16.67
CA LYS A 144 3.22 1.30 -15.82
C LYS A 144 2.61 1.03 -14.46
N THR A 145 3.31 1.43 -13.42
CA THR A 145 2.92 1.34 -12.02
C THR A 145 2.81 2.72 -11.39
N ILE A 146 2.29 2.81 -10.18
CA ILE A 146 2.24 4.07 -9.44
C ILE A 146 3.63 4.65 -9.16
N VAL A 147 4.67 3.81 -9.10
CA VAL A 147 6.06 4.24 -8.85
C VAL A 147 6.57 5.16 -9.94
N ASP A 148 6.17 4.94 -11.20
CA ASP A 148 6.58 5.77 -12.35
C ASP A 148 6.14 7.26 -12.23
N PHE A 149 5.32 7.58 -11.24
CA PHE A 149 4.81 8.92 -10.97
C PHE A 149 5.37 9.55 -9.68
N LEU A 150 6.22 8.82 -8.94
CA LEU A 150 6.74 9.30 -7.65
C LEU A 150 8.06 10.08 -7.77
N GLY A 151 8.72 10.01 -8.95
CA GLY A 151 10.03 10.64 -9.18
C GLY A 151 11.13 10.00 -8.31
N ASP A 152 12.24 10.72 -8.15
CA ASP A 152 13.44 10.27 -7.42
C ASP A 152 13.31 10.52 -5.90
N ARG A 153 12.19 10.10 -5.30
CA ARG A 153 12.01 10.22 -3.85
C ARG A 153 12.88 9.22 -3.11
N ALA A 154 13.54 9.69 -2.06
CA ALA A 154 14.37 8.84 -1.20
C ALA A 154 13.53 7.97 -0.26
N GLU A 155 12.31 8.43 0.09
CA GLU A 155 11.42 7.75 1.02
C GLU A 155 10.72 6.58 0.32
N ARG A 156 10.72 5.44 1.01
CA ARG A 156 10.02 4.26 0.53
C ARG A 156 8.54 4.34 0.86
N LEU A 157 7.75 4.82 -0.09
CA LEU A 157 6.29 4.90 0.03
C LEU A 157 5.60 3.59 -0.37
N PHE A 158 4.39 3.40 0.13
CA PHE A 158 3.45 2.36 -0.30
C PHE A 158 2.03 2.92 -0.38
N HIS A 159 1.19 2.23 -1.14
CA HIS A 159 -0.19 2.66 -1.37
C HIS A 159 -1.12 2.23 -0.23
N VAL A 160 -2.09 3.07 0.10
CA VAL A 160 -3.17 2.79 1.04
C VAL A 160 -4.38 2.27 0.27
N GLY A 161 -4.63 0.98 0.37
CA GLY A 161 -5.64 0.31 -0.46
C GLY A 161 -5.22 0.24 -1.93
N ARG A 162 -6.17 -0.10 -2.79
CA ARG A 162 -5.92 -0.30 -4.23
C ARG A 162 -7.00 0.33 -5.07
N LEU A 163 -6.61 0.77 -6.26
CA LEU A 163 -7.50 1.05 -7.38
C LEU A 163 -7.19 0.08 -8.52
N ASP A 164 -8.22 -0.38 -9.21
CA ASP A 164 -8.06 -1.26 -10.36
C ASP A 164 -7.32 -0.56 -11.51
N TYR A 165 -6.80 -1.34 -12.45
CA TYR A 165 -6.10 -0.84 -13.63
C TYR A 165 -6.92 0.19 -14.42
N ASP A 166 -8.23 -0.07 -14.57
CA ASP A 166 -9.19 0.79 -15.30
C ASP A 166 -9.87 1.84 -14.41
N THR A 167 -9.52 1.92 -13.13
CA THR A 167 -10.05 2.91 -12.19
C THR A 167 -9.03 4.02 -12.00
N GLU A 168 -9.50 5.25 -11.99
CA GLU A 168 -8.70 6.46 -11.82
C GLU A 168 -9.06 7.20 -10.54
N GLY A 169 -8.26 8.18 -10.14
CA GLY A 169 -8.58 9.10 -9.06
C GLY A 169 -7.74 8.94 -7.81
N LEU A 170 -8.30 9.39 -6.69
CA LEU A 170 -7.59 9.55 -5.43
C LEU A 170 -7.09 8.24 -4.84
N MET A 171 -5.81 8.22 -4.58
CA MET A 171 -5.10 7.21 -3.80
C MET A 171 -4.20 7.91 -2.78
N LEU A 172 -4.09 7.36 -1.58
CA LEU A 172 -3.13 7.83 -0.59
C LEU A 172 -1.87 6.99 -0.65
N LEU A 173 -0.72 7.64 -0.46
CA LEU A 173 0.60 7.01 -0.40
C LEU A 173 1.29 7.49 0.88
N THR A 174 1.97 6.59 1.59
CA THR A 174 2.67 6.92 2.82
C THR A 174 3.74 5.87 3.15
N ASN A 175 4.63 6.18 4.08
CA ASN A 175 5.49 5.22 4.76
C ASN A 175 5.05 4.97 6.22
N ASP A 176 3.92 5.55 6.66
CA ASP A 176 3.26 5.24 7.93
C ASP A 176 2.45 3.95 7.81
N GLY A 177 3.04 2.84 8.27
CA GLY A 177 2.40 1.52 8.15
C GLY A 177 1.20 1.31 9.08
N GLU A 178 1.12 2.04 10.20
CA GLU A 178 -0.02 1.91 11.12
C GLU A 178 -1.24 2.63 10.55
N LEU A 179 -1.06 3.89 10.15
CA LEU A 179 -2.14 4.65 9.51
C LEU A 179 -2.60 3.97 8.22
N ALA A 180 -1.68 3.49 7.38
CA ALA A 180 -2.02 2.82 6.13
C ALA A 180 -2.85 1.56 6.35
N HIS A 181 -2.48 0.74 7.35
CA HIS A 181 -3.22 -0.46 7.72
C HIS A 181 -4.65 -0.10 8.11
N ARG A 182 -4.83 0.82 9.06
CA ARG A 182 -6.17 1.20 9.53
C ARG A 182 -7.04 1.83 8.43
N LEU A 183 -6.48 2.67 7.57
CA LEU A 183 -7.22 3.26 6.45
C LEU A 183 -7.65 2.24 5.39
N ALA A 184 -6.89 1.16 5.23
CA ALA A 184 -7.17 0.12 4.24
C ALA A 184 -8.08 -0.99 4.78
N HIS A 185 -7.99 -1.30 6.08
CA HIS A 185 -8.68 -2.44 6.67
C HIS A 185 -10.19 -2.18 6.84
N PRO A 186 -11.05 -3.15 6.45
CA PRO A 186 -12.51 -2.97 6.47
C PRO A 186 -13.09 -2.66 7.86
N SER A 187 -12.49 -3.15 8.95
CA SER A 187 -12.98 -2.93 10.32
C SER A 187 -12.97 -1.46 10.79
N TYR A 188 -12.23 -0.60 10.11
CA TYR A 188 -12.20 0.83 10.42
C TYR A 188 -13.21 1.65 9.61
N GLU A 189 -13.98 1.00 8.72
CA GLU A 189 -15.11 1.57 7.98
C GLU A 189 -14.82 2.92 7.31
N VAL A 190 -13.58 3.12 6.85
CA VAL A 190 -13.19 4.36 6.18
C VAL A 190 -13.92 4.49 4.85
N ALA A 191 -14.85 5.43 4.78
CA ALA A 191 -15.69 5.66 3.62
C ALA A 191 -14.85 6.10 2.39
N LYS A 192 -15.21 5.57 1.23
CA LYS A 192 -14.62 5.92 -0.07
C LYS A 192 -15.73 6.31 -1.02
N THR A 193 -15.59 7.45 -1.67
CA THR A 193 -16.59 7.94 -2.62
C THR A 193 -16.04 7.89 -4.03
N ASP A 194 -16.80 7.26 -4.91
CA ASP A 194 -16.46 7.10 -6.31
C ASP A 194 -17.55 7.78 -7.19
N TRP A 195 -17.12 8.39 -8.28
CA TRP A 195 -17.99 8.79 -9.38
C TRP A 195 -17.94 7.72 -10.46
N ALA A 196 -19.10 7.27 -10.90
CA ALA A 196 -19.21 6.26 -11.92
C ALA A 196 -20.05 6.76 -13.09
N GLU A 197 -19.52 6.65 -14.30
CA GLU A 197 -20.30 6.79 -15.54
C GLU A 197 -20.92 5.43 -15.86
N VAL A 198 -22.24 5.41 -15.98
CA VAL A 198 -23.03 4.20 -16.19
C VAL A 198 -24.00 4.35 -17.34
N THR A 199 -24.51 3.24 -17.86
CA THR A 199 -25.61 3.25 -18.85
C THR A 199 -26.89 3.67 -18.16
N GLY A 200 -27.59 4.67 -18.73
CA GLY A 200 -28.93 5.11 -18.33
C GLY A 200 -30.02 4.57 -19.25
N PRO A 201 -31.30 4.96 -19.03
CA PRO A 201 -31.79 5.77 -17.91
C PRO A 201 -31.80 5.01 -16.59
N LEU A 202 -31.63 5.75 -15.46
CA LEU A 202 -31.63 5.16 -14.13
C LEU A 202 -33.05 5.11 -13.53
N PRO A 203 -33.45 4.00 -12.90
CA PRO A 203 -34.71 3.93 -12.15
C PRO A 203 -34.66 4.87 -10.93
N ARG A 204 -35.79 5.45 -10.56
CA ARG A 204 -35.92 6.35 -9.42
C ARG A 204 -35.59 5.69 -8.08
N ASP A 205 -35.77 4.40 -7.98
CA ASP A 205 -35.53 3.58 -6.78
C ASP A 205 -34.12 2.98 -6.71
N LEU A 206 -33.27 3.20 -7.72
CA LEU A 206 -31.94 2.60 -7.80
C LEU A 206 -31.14 2.86 -6.52
N GLY A 207 -31.13 4.09 -5.98
CA GLY A 207 -30.43 4.42 -4.76
C GLY A 207 -30.91 3.61 -3.54
N ARG A 208 -32.22 3.43 -3.41
CA ARG A 208 -32.79 2.57 -2.36
C ARG A 208 -32.36 1.11 -2.48
N ARG A 209 -32.34 0.58 -3.69
CA ARG A 209 -31.89 -0.80 -3.96
C ARG A 209 -30.44 -1.00 -3.58
N LEU A 210 -29.54 -0.08 -3.97
CA LEU A 210 -28.12 -0.12 -3.64
C LEU A 210 -27.85 0.01 -2.12
N GLN A 211 -28.68 0.82 -1.43
CA GLN A 211 -28.58 1.01 0.04
C GLN A 211 -29.26 -0.11 0.82
N ALA A 212 -30.24 -0.81 0.26
CA ALA A 212 -30.83 -2.01 0.85
C ALA A 212 -29.93 -3.24 0.74
N GLY A 213 -28.99 -3.22 -0.20
CA GLY A 213 -28.05 -4.29 -0.44
C GLY A 213 -28.24 -4.97 -1.79
N VAL A 214 -27.15 -5.31 -2.42
CA VAL A 214 -27.08 -6.03 -3.70
C VAL A 214 -26.38 -7.35 -3.44
N GLU A 215 -27.01 -8.47 -3.80
CA GLU A 215 -26.42 -9.80 -3.70
C GLU A 215 -25.31 -9.93 -4.72
N LEU A 216 -24.08 -10.25 -4.28
CA LEU A 216 -22.92 -10.54 -5.11
C LEU A 216 -22.43 -11.95 -4.80
N GLU A 217 -21.59 -12.52 -5.66
CA GLU A 217 -21.03 -13.88 -5.47
C GLU A 217 -20.34 -14.10 -4.11
N ASP A 218 -19.77 -13.03 -3.55
CA ASP A 218 -19.04 -13.02 -2.27
C ASP A 218 -19.81 -12.36 -1.12
N GLY A 219 -21.15 -12.31 -1.22
CA GLY A 219 -22.09 -11.81 -0.22
C GLY A 219 -22.67 -10.44 -0.56
N VAL A 220 -23.64 -10.01 0.27
CA VAL A 220 -24.35 -8.75 0.09
C VAL A 220 -23.39 -7.56 0.16
N ALA A 221 -23.56 -6.64 -0.79
CA ALA A 221 -22.86 -5.35 -0.83
C ALA A 221 -23.85 -4.22 -0.59
N VAL A 222 -23.50 -3.27 0.29
CA VAL A 222 -24.38 -2.16 0.68
C VAL A 222 -23.69 -0.83 0.39
N ALA A 223 -24.40 0.06 -0.30
CA ALA A 223 -23.91 1.43 -0.49
C ALA A 223 -24.35 2.30 0.69
N ASP A 224 -23.39 3.02 1.29
CA ASP A 224 -23.67 3.98 2.38
C ASP A 224 -24.48 5.17 1.83
N LYS A 225 -24.10 5.65 0.63
CA LYS A 225 -24.76 6.77 -0.06
C LYS A 225 -24.77 6.54 -1.57
N PHE A 226 -25.83 7.01 -2.20
CA PHE A 226 -25.94 7.03 -3.66
C PHE A 226 -26.64 8.31 -4.11
N ARG A 227 -26.11 8.93 -5.17
CA ARG A 227 -26.68 10.15 -5.75
C ARG A 227 -26.45 10.17 -7.26
N VAL A 228 -27.49 10.51 -8.02
CA VAL A 228 -27.35 10.83 -9.44
C VAL A 228 -26.86 12.27 -9.56
N LEU A 229 -25.72 12.47 -10.22
CA LEU A 229 -25.12 13.79 -10.44
C LEU A 229 -25.66 14.42 -11.71
N GLU A 230 -25.70 13.61 -12.78
CA GLU A 230 -26.18 14.03 -14.09
C GLU A 230 -26.74 12.82 -14.85
N GLN A 231 -27.73 13.07 -15.70
CA GLN A 231 -28.26 12.05 -16.60
C GLN A 231 -28.64 12.71 -17.92
N SER A 232 -28.05 12.23 -19.01
CA SER A 232 -28.31 12.74 -20.37
C SER A 232 -27.91 11.71 -21.42
N GLY A 233 -28.65 11.66 -22.55
CA GLY A 233 -28.23 10.90 -23.74
C GLY A 233 -28.03 9.41 -23.54
N GLY A 234 -28.77 8.75 -22.65
CA GLY A 234 -28.63 7.33 -22.36
C GLY A 234 -27.45 6.98 -21.45
N ARG A 235 -26.79 7.98 -20.86
CA ARG A 235 -25.71 7.84 -19.83
C ARG A 235 -26.10 8.58 -18.58
N ALA A 236 -25.54 8.15 -17.47
CA ALA A 236 -25.65 8.85 -16.21
C ALA A 236 -24.31 8.88 -15.48
N MET A 237 -24.07 9.98 -14.79
CA MET A 237 -22.99 10.11 -13.81
C MET A 237 -23.58 9.97 -12.43
N VAL A 238 -23.07 9.04 -11.64
CA VAL A 238 -23.52 8.76 -10.28
C VAL A 238 -22.37 8.88 -9.30
N GLU A 239 -22.71 9.25 -8.08
CA GLU A 239 -21.81 9.22 -6.93
C GLU A 239 -22.26 8.09 -6.01
N ILE A 240 -21.32 7.22 -5.63
CA ILE A 240 -21.55 6.12 -4.71
C ILE A 240 -20.48 6.13 -3.61
N THR A 241 -20.90 5.94 -2.37
CA THR A 241 -20.02 5.86 -1.21
C THR A 241 -20.12 4.47 -0.59
N LEU A 242 -18.98 3.87 -0.28
CA LEU A 242 -18.84 2.57 0.37
C LEU A 242 -17.75 2.64 1.43
N HIS A 243 -17.86 1.87 2.51
CA HIS A 243 -16.80 1.69 3.51
C HIS A 243 -16.01 0.38 3.32
N GLU A 244 -16.46 -0.51 2.45
CA GLU A 244 -15.77 -1.76 2.12
C GLU A 244 -14.91 -1.65 0.86
N GLY A 245 -14.02 -2.65 0.63
CA GLY A 245 -13.03 -2.61 -0.46
C GLY A 245 -12.89 -3.93 -1.22
N ARG A 246 -13.94 -4.77 -1.31
CA ARG A 246 -13.92 -6.01 -2.10
C ARG A 246 -13.55 -5.72 -3.56
N LYS A 247 -12.91 -6.67 -4.21
CA LYS A 247 -12.43 -6.52 -5.60
C LYS A 247 -13.57 -6.12 -6.53
N HIS A 248 -13.37 -5.02 -7.28
CA HIS A 248 -14.28 -4.46 -8.26
C HIS A 248 -15.70 -4.16 -7.73
N ILE A 249 -15.87 -3.91 -6.42
CA ILE A 249 -17.19 -3.88 -5.78
C ILE A 249 -18.16 -2.90 -6.43
N VAL A 250 -17.78 -1.65 -6.68
CA VAL A 250 -18.64 -0.64 -7.33
C VAL A 250 -19.08 -1.12 -8.71
N ARG A 251 -18.17 -1.68 -9.51
CA ARG A 251 -18.46 -2.19 -10.84
C ARG A 251 -19.44 -3.36 -10.81
N ARG A 252 -19.26 -4.29 -9.87
CA ARG A 252 -20.14 -5.46 -9.71
C ARG A 252 -21.51 -5.04 -9.22
N MET A 253 -21.61 -4.19 -8.20
CA MET A 253 -22.89 -3.71 -7.68
C MET A 253 -23.72 -3.02 -8.78
N LEU A 254 -23.11 -2.10 -9.52
CA LEU A 254 -23.83 -1.37 -10.58
C LEU A 254 -24.16 -2.26 -11.79
N ALA A 255 -23.32 -3.23 -12.12
CA ALA A 255 -23.62 -4.21 -13.18
C ALA A 255 -24.78 -5.13 -12.78
N GLU A 256 -24.83 -5.60 -11.52
CA GLU A 256 -25.87 -6.48 -11.00
C GLU A 256 -27.26 -5.82 -11.05
N VAL A 257 -27.32 -4.51 -10.83
CA VAL A 257 -28.57 -3.75 -10.96
C VAL A 257 -28.87 -3.28 -12.39
N GLY A 258 -28.07 -3.72 -13.39
CA GLY A 258 -28.30 -3.47 -14.82
C GLY A 258 -27.64 -2.21 -15.39
N HIS A 259 -26.72 -1.57 -14.63
CA HIS A 259 -26.08 -0.33 -15.03
C HIS A 259 -24.53 -0.45 -15.01
N PRO A 260 -23.93 -1.19 -15.97
CA PRO A 260 -22.47 -1.41 -15.99
C PRO A 260 -21.68 -0.10 -16.10
N VAL A 261 -20.55 -0.05 -15.38
CA VAL A 261 -19.69 1.13 -15.29
C VAL A 261 -18.72 1.20 -16.47
N SER A 262 -18.79 2.30 -17.22
CA SER A 262 -17.85 2.62 -18.31
C SER A 262 -16.60 3.34 -17.82
N ARG A 263 -16.73 4.24 -16.82
CA ARG A 263 -15.64 4.99 -16.21
C ARG A 263 -15.85 5.07 -14.70
N LEU A 264 -14.76 4.91 -13.92
CA LEU A 264 -14.79 4.97 -12.47
C LEU A 264 -13.66 5.86 -11.96
N LEU A 265 -14.03 6.86 -11.16
CA LEU A 265 -13.13 7.85 -10.59
C LEU A 265 -13.32 7.94 -9.07
N ARG A 266 -12.32 7.59 -8.29
CA ARG A 266 -12.33 7.84 -6.84
C ARG A 266 -12.11 9.30 -6.56
N THR A 267 -13.08 9.94 -5.89
CA THR A 267 -13.05 11.36 -5.57
C THR A 267 -12.70 11.64 -4.11
N THR A 268 -12.93 10.64 -3.20
CA THR A 268 -12.73 10.85 -1.77
C THR A 268 -12.26 9.56 -1.08
N VAL A 269 -11.37 9.70 -0.11
CA VAL A 269 -10.96 8.64 0.83
C VAL A 269 -10.99 9.24 2.24
N GLY A 270 -11.93 8.79 3.09
CA GLY A 270 -12.18 9.39 4.39
C GLY A 270 -12.40 10.90 4.25
N PRO A 271 -11.63 11.75 4.97
CA PRO A 271 -11.75 13.20 4.88
C PRO A 271 -11.06 13.80 3.63
N ILE A 272 -10.18 13.04 2.95
CA ILE A 272 -9.36 13.58 1.87
C ILE A 272 -10.12 13.60 0.55
N LYS A 273 -10.08 14.73 -0.13
CA LYS A 273 -10.72 14.94 -1.44
C LYS A 273 -9.67 15.04 -2.56
N LEU A 274 -10.01 14.51 -3.72
CA LEU A 274 -9.19 14.63 -4.93
C LEU A 274 -8.99 16.12 -5.33
N GLY A 275 -10.07 16.89 -5.27
CA GLY A 275 -10.04 18.31 -5.64
C GLY A 275 -9.57 18.53 -7.08
N GLY A 276 -8.74 19.55 -7.27
CA GLY A 276 -8.16 19.90 -8.57
C GLY A 276 -6.84 19.19 -8.91
N LEU A 277 -6.47 18.12 -8.20
CA LEU A 277 -5.23 17.39 -8.47
C LEU A 277 -5.28 16.74 -9.85
N ARG A 278 -4.31 17.06 -10.73
CA ARG A 278 -4.26 16.54 -12.10
C ARG A 278 -3.94 15.03 -12.13
N PRO A 279 -4.43 14.27 -13.13
CA PRO A 279 -4.04 12.88 -13.30
C PRO A 279 -2.50 12.71 -13.38
N GLY A 280 -1.97 11.74 -12.64
CA GLY A 280 -0.53 11.49 -12.53
C GLY A 280 0.21 12.40 -11.54
N ALA A 281 -0.43 13.43 -11.00
CA ALA A 281 0.19 14.32 -10.02
C ALA A 281 0.04 13.81 -8.59
N THR A 282 1.01 14.18 -7.76
CA THR A 282 1.00 14.01 -6.30
C THR A 282 0.97 15.37 -5.61
N ARG A 283 0.45 15.42 -4.39
CA ARG A 283 0.63 16.53 -3.45
C ARG A 283 0.80 16.00 -2.05
N ASP A 284 1.56 16.73 -1.24
CA ASP A 284 1.60 16.46 0.20
C ASP A 284 0.24 16.75 0.84
N LEU A 285 -0.10 15.96 1.87
CA LEU A 285 -1.25 16.27 2.71
C LEU A 285 -0.89 17.39 3.68
N THR A 286 -1.85 18.26 3.94
CA THR A 286 -1.69 19.30 4.96
C THR A 286 -1.74 18.67 6.36
N THR A 287 -1.16 19.37 7.36
CA THR A 287 -1.22 18.93 8.77
C THR A 287 -2.66 18.71 9.23
N LYS A 288 -3.61 19.53 8.76
CA LYS A 288 -5.03 19.36 9.05
C LYS A 288 -5.57 18.05 8.48
N GLU A 289 -5.31 17.75 7.20
CA GLU A 289 -5.74 16.52 6.53
C GLU A 289 -5.15 15.29 7.22
N ILE A 290 -3.89 15.35 7.65
CA ILE A 290 -3.23 14.26 8.39
C ILE A 290 -3.96 14.05 9.74
N GLY A 291 -4.21 15.10 10.51
CA GLY A 291 -4.95 15.01 11.77
C GLY A 291 -6.36 14.44 11.60
N GLU A 292 -7.06 14.84 10.53
CA GLU A 292 -8.39 14.29 10.20
C GLU A 292 -8.33 12.80 9.82
N LEU A 293 -7.26 12.33 9.13
CA LEU A 293 -7.06 10.91 8.84
C LEU A 293 -6.81 10.09 10.11
N TYR A 294 -5.96 10.58 11.01
CA TYR A 294 -5.69 9.93 12.29
C TYR A 294 -6.98 9.81 13.12
N ALA A 295 -7.72 10.91 13.24
CA ALA A 295 -9.00 10.91 13.96
C ALA A 295 -10.03 9.94 13.35
N ALA A 296 -10.06 9.82 12.01
CA ALA A 296 -10.99 8.92 11.32
C ALA A 296 -10.76 7.44 11.60
N VAL A 297 -9.56 7.06 12.08
CA VAL A 297 -9.20 5.67 12.38
C VAL A 297 -8.85 5.44 13.87
N GLY A 298 -9.12 6.42 14.72
CA GLY A 298 -8.90 6.32 16.17
C GLY A 298 -7.42 6.27 16.59
N LEU A 299 -6.58 7.07 15.93
CA LEU A 299 -5.17 7.30 16.26
C LEU A 299 -4.97 8.69 16.86
#